data_43f09fb21466cda0f95635a181ec8193
#
_entry.id   43f09fb21466cda0f95635a181ec8193
#
_cell.length_a   1.000
_cell.length_b   1.000
_cell.length_c   1.000
_cell.angle_alpha   90.00
_cell.angle_beta   90.00
_cell.angle_gamma   90.00
#
_symmetry.space_group_name_H-M   'P 1'
#
loop_
_entity.id
_entity.type
_entity.pdbx_description
1 polymer ?
#
loop_
_entity_poly.entity_id
_entity_poly.type
_entity_poly.pdbx_seq_one_letter_code
_entity_poly.pdbx_strand_id
1 'polypeptide(L)'
;MVGGNRHTEEATVPLIQVKLIENVFTTAQKQEIVRRLTDTMVEIEGENMRPVTWCFVEEVKSGEWAIAGNPLTTSDVKALAAGVTA
;
A
#
# COMPACT_ATOMS: atom_id res chain seq x y z
N MET A 1 30.07 -5.45 -14.13
CA MET A 1 29.82 -5.28 -13.83
C MET A 1 29.52 -5.19 -13.83
N VAL A 2 29.32 -5.31 -13.89
CA VAL A 2 28.90 -5.20 -13.58
C VAL A 2 28.63 -4.95 -13.29
N GLY A 3 28.62 -4.95 -13.34
CA GLY A 3 28.24 -4.68 -12.78
C GLY A 3 27.68 -4.45 -12.59
N GLY A 4 27.58 -4.42 -12.67
CA GLY A 4 26.92 -4.19 -12.22
C GLY A 4 26.15 -4.12 -12.02
N ASN A 5 25.99 -4.27 -12.19
CA ASN A 5 25.19 -4.22 -11.88
C ASN A 5 24.83 -4.10 -11.25
N ARG A 6 24.91 -4.15 -10.95
CA ARG A 6 24.46 -3.95 -10.20
C ARG A 6 23.90 -3.26 -9.86
N HIS A 7 23.88 -2.80 -10.16
CA HIS A 7 23.26 -2.05 -9.91
C HIS A 7 22.39 -1.92 -9.87
N THR A 8 22.13 -2.14 -10.32
CA THR A 8 21.01 -2.09 -10.23
C THR A 8 20.46 -2.52 -9.23
N GLU A 9 20.87 -3.06 -8.69
CA GLU A 9 20.41 -3.41 -7.76
C GLU A 9 20.12 -2.63 -7.01
N GLU A 10 20.47 -1.81 -7.25
CA GLU A 10 20.01 -0.95 -6.72
C GLU A 10 18.81 -0.96 -6.50
N ALA A 11 18.40 -1.45 -7.12
CA ALA A 11 17.08 -1.70 -6.98
C ALA A 11 16.75 -2.40 -5.76
N THR A 12 17.58 -2.37 -4.88
CA THR A 12 17.33 -2.94 -3.60
C THR A 12 16.57 -2.02 -2.69
N VAL A 13 16.17 -0.88 -3.17
CA VAL A 13 15.29 0.00 -2.44
C VAL A 13 13.94 -0.69 -2.33
N PRO A 14 13.43 -1.00 -1.13
CA PRO A 14 12.11 -1.62 -1.04
C PRO A 14 11.03 -0.62 -1.36
N LEU A 15 10.01 -1.10 -2.04
CA LEU A 15 8.84 -0.29 -2.38
C LEU A 15 7.60 -1.04 -1.93
N ILE A 16 6.80 -0.40 -1.09
CA ILE A 16 5.53 -0.95 -0.64
C ILE A 16 4.42 -0.18 -1.33
N GLN A 17 3.59 -0.88 -2.06
CA GLN A 17 2.45 -0.30 -2.74
C GLN A 17 1.18 -0.75 -2.05
N VAL A 18 0.35 0.20 -1.65
CA VAL A 18 -0.93 -0.08 -1.03
C VAL A 18 -2.01 0.43 -1.96
N LYS A 19 -2.90 -0.46 -2.37
CA LYS A 19 -4.02 -0.06 -3.20
C LYS A 19 -5.28 -0.16 -2.38
N LEU A 20 -6.05 0.91 -2.37
CA LEU A 20 -7.27 1.01 -1.59
C LEU A 20 -8.38 1.49 -2.51
N ILE A 21 -9.62 1.14 -2.17
CA ILE A 21 -10.74 1.73 -2.88
C ILE A 21 -10.95 3.14 -2.34
N GLU A 22 -11.34 4.06 -3.20
CA GLU A 22 -11.45 5.48 -2.83
C GLU A 22 -12.45 5.72 -1.72
N ASN A 23 -12.21 6.75 -0.94
CA ASN A 23 -13.14 7.28 0.07
C ASN A 23 -13.49 6.32 1.21
N VAL A 24 -12.69 5.29 1.44
CA VAL A 24 -12.89 4.40 2.59
C VAL A 24 -12.06 4.89 3.77
N PHE A 25 -10.84 5.33 3.50
CA PHE A 25 -9.94 5.78 4.56
C PHE A 25 -9.77 7.30 4.50
N THR A 26 -9.65 7.91 5.67
CA THR A 26 -9.35 9.35 5.76
C THR A 26 -7.89 9.57 5.39
N THR A 27 -7.55 10.84 5.12
CA THR A 27 -6.16 11.21 4.86
C THR A 27 -5.27 10.81 6.03
N ALA A 28 -5.74 11.04 7.26
CA ALA A 28 -4.95 10.68 8.44
C ALA A 28 -4.71 9.18 8.53
N GLN A 29 -5.73 8.39 8.18
CA GLN A 29 -5.58 6.94 8.20
C GLN A 29 -4.60 6.47 7.13
N LYS A 30 -4.63 7.08 5.95
CA LYS A 30 -3.70 6.72 4.88
C LYS A 30 -2.26 7.07 5.28
N GLN A 31 -2.07 8.20 5.95
CA GLN A 31 -0.75 8.57 6.46
C GLN A 31 -0.26 7.58 7.52
N GLU A 32 -1.19 7.11 8.35
CA GLU A 32 -0.87 6.10 9.36
C GLU A 32 -0.47 4.78 8.71
N ILE A 33 -1.17 4.40 7.66
CA ILE A 33 -0.86 3.16 6.93
C ILE A 33 0.56 3.20 6.39
N VAL A 34 0.93 4.28 5.69
CA VAL A 34 2.27 4.34 5.09
C VAL A 34 3.34 4.40 6.17
N ARG A 35 3.07 5.08 7.28
CA ARG A 35 4.04 5.15 8.37
C ARG A 35 4.27 3.78 9.01
N ARG A 36 3.18 3.08 9.33
CA ARG A 36 3.29 1.80 10.02
C ARG A 36 3.90 0.73 9.13
N LEU A 37 3.55 0.72 7.85
CA LEU A 37 4.12 -0.26 6.94
C LEU A 37 5.61 0.00 6.72
N THR A 38 5.99 1.27 6.63
CA THR A 38 7.40 1.63 6.53
C THR A 38 8.16 1.16 7.77
N ASP A 39 7.61 1.44 8.96
CA ASP A 39 8.26 1.03 10.21
C ASP A 39 8.43 -0.49 10.26
N THR A 40 7.43 -1.23 9.84
CA THR A 40 7.50 -2.69 9.83
C THR A 40 8.61 -3.18 8.90
N MET A 41 8.69 -2.60 7.71
CA MET A 41 9.73 -2.96 6.75
C MET A 41 11.12 -2.65 7.33
N VAL A 42 11.26 -1.48 7.96
CA VAL A 42 12.52 -1.05 8.55
C VAL A 42 12.94 -1.99 9.68
N GLU A 43 11.99 -2.49 10.47
CA GLU A 43 12.30 -3.45 11.52
C GLU A 43 12.96 -4.71 10.95
N ILE A 44 12.55 -5.08 9.75
CA ILE A 44 13.07 -6.30 9.11
C ILE A 44 14.41 -6.02 8.44
N GLU A 45 14.51 -4.92 7.73
CA GLU A 45 15.69 -4.64 6.89
C GLU A 45 16.78 -3.87 7.63
N GLY A 46 16.45 -3.20 8.71
CA GLY A 46 17.40 -2.41 9.47
C GLY A 46 17.19 -0.91 9.30
N GLU A 47 17.49 -0.17 10.35
CA GLU A 47 17.22 1.28 10.39
C GLU A 47 17.99 2.05 9.33
N ASN A 48 19.14 1.55 8.90
CA ASN A 48 19.92 2.22 7.86
C ASN A 48 19.19 2.30 6.52
N MET A 49 18.18 1.46 6.34
CA MET A 49 17.41 1.43 5.09
C MET A 49 16.24 2.40 5.10
N ARG A 50 15.93 3.01 6.24
CA ARG A 50 14.76 3.91 6.32
C ARG A 50 14.78 5.00 5.24
N PRO A 51 15.90 5.69 4.99
CA PRO A 51 15.89 6.78 4.01
C PRO A 51 15.58 6.35 2.58
N VAL A 52 15.68 5.06 2.29
CA VAL A 52 15.43 4.57 0.94
C VAL A 52 14.26 3.59 0.88
N THR A 53 13.47 3.52 1.94
CA THR A 53 12.28 2.67 1.99
C THR A 53 11.09 3.50 1.54
N TRP A 54 10.42 3.05 0.50
CA TRP A 54 9.32 3.78 -0.11
C TRP A 54 8.00 3.10 0.24
N CYS A 55 6.98 3.90 0.44
CA CYS A 55 5.63 3.39 0.63
C CYS A 55 4.66 4.43 0.12
N PHE A 56 3.69 4.00 -0.69
CA PHE A 56 2.66 4.93 -1.12
C PHE A 56 1.32 4.23 -1.24
N VAL A 57 0.27 5.04 -1.23
CA VAL A 57 -1.10 4.58 -1.36
C VAL A 57 -1.65 5.09 -2.67
N GLU A 58 -2.30 4.20 -3.41
CA GLU A 58 -3.05 4.55 -4.60
C GLU A 58 -4.50 4.18 -4.37
N GLU A 59 -5.40 5.08 -4.74
CA GLU A 59 -6.82 4.81 -4.60
C GLU A 59 -7.42 4.45 -5.96
N VAL A 60 -8.24 3.41 -5.94
CA VAL A 60 -8.96 2.93 -7.12
C VAL A 60 -10.39 3.43 -7.00
N LYS A 61 -10.95 3.89 -8.09
CA LYS A 61 -12.31 4.43 -8.07
C LYS A 61 -13.34 3.39 -7.69
N SER A 62 -14.34 3.84 -6.94
CA SER A 62 -15.47 3.02 -6.57
C SER A 62 -16.08 2.39 -7.83
N GLY A 63 -16.31 1.10 -7.78
CA GLY A 63 -16.86 0.37 -8.92
C GLY A 63 -15.84 -0.11 -9.92
N GLU A 64 -14.58 0.30 -9.77
CA GLU A 64 -13.51 -0.15 -10.66
C GLU A 64 -12.62 -1.22 -10.01
N TRP A 65 -13.01 -1.67 -8.85
CA TRP A 65 -12.37 -2.77 -8.15
C TRP A 65 -13.33 -3.96 -8.23
N ALA A 66 -12.83 -5.12 -8.60
CA ALA A 66 -13.70 -6.27 -8.73
C ALA A 66 -13.12 -7.48 -8.02
N ILE A 67 -14.00 -8.30 -7.46
CA ILE A 67 -13.65 -9.58 -6.89
C ILE A 67 -14.41 -10.61 -7.72
N ALA A 68 -13.67 -11.53 -8.34
CA ALA A 68 -14.26 -12.53 -9.22
C ALA A 68 -15.13 -11.90 -10.32
N GLY A 69 -14.72 -10.71 -10.78
CA GLY A 69 -15.47 -10.02 -11.82
C GLY A 69 -16.65 -9.22 -11.32
N ASN A 70 -16.91 -9.23 -10.02
CA ASN A 70 -18.03 -8.48 -9.45
C ASN A 70 -17.52 -7.15 -8.92
N PRO A 71 -17.97 -6.01 -9.49
CA PRO A 71 -17.50 -4.71 -9.05
C PRO A 71 -17.81 -4.46 -7.58
N LEU A 72 -16.86 -3.87 -6.89
CA LEU A 72 -16.99 -3.52 -5.50
C LEU A 72 -16.99 -1.99 -5.41
N THR A 73 -17.94 -1.45 -4.65
CA THR A 73 -18.05 0.01 -4.48
C THR A 73 -17.53 0.43 -3.12
N THR A 74 -17.30 1.73 -2.98
CA THR A 74 -16.93 2.30 -1.68
C THR A 74 -17.97 1.97 -0.63
N SER A 75 -19.26 2.03 -0.99
CA SER A 75 -20.34 1.67 -0.06
C SER A 75 -20.24 0.25 0.42
N ASP A 76 -19.91 -0.68 -0.50
CA ASP A 76 -19.77 -2.08 -0.12
C ASP A 76 -18.67 -2.26 0.92
N VAL A 77 -17.53 -1.59 0.71
CA VAL A 77 -16.40 -1.72 1.62
C VAL A 77 -16.72 -1.10 2.97
N LYS A 78 -17.37 0.05 2.97
CA LYS A 78 -17.77 0.69 4.23
C LYS A 78 -18.73 -0.18 5.01
N ALA A 79 -19.65 -0.84 4.33
CA ALA A 79 -20.58 -1.75 4.98
C ALA A 79 -19.85 -2.92 5.62
N LEU A 80 -18.88 -3.48 4.91
CA LEU A 80 -18.06 -4.56 5.46
C LEU A 80 -17.29 -4.09 6.68
N ALA A 81 -16.69 -2.92 6.61
CA ALA A 81 -15.91 -2.37 7.72
C ALA A 81 -16.77 -2.10 8.95
N ALA A 82 -18.05 -1.79 8.74
CA ALA A 82 -18.99 -1.56 9.82
C ALA A 82 -19.59 -2.86 10.39
N GLY A 83 -19.21 -4.02 9.82
CA GLY A 83 -19.70 -5.28 10.27
C GLY A 83 -21.03 -5.69 9.65
N VAL A 84 -21.46 -4.98 8.61
CA VAL A 84 -22.70 -5.32 7.91
C VAL A 84 -22.36 -6.27 6.77
N THR A 85 -22.95 -7.46 6.79
CA THR A 85 -22.75 -8.40 5.70
C THR A 85 -23.84 -8.17 4.68
N ALA A 86 -23.43 -8.12 3.44
CA ALA A 86 -24.36 -7.87 2.38
C ALA A 86 -25.14 -9.13 2.04
#